data_f0343fa173d789c83bf2e20f8f159bbe
#
_entry.id   f0343fa173d789c83bf2e20f8f159bbe
#
_cell.length_a   1.000
_cell.length_b   1.000
_cell.length_c   1.000
_cell.angle_alpha   90.00
_cell.angle_beta   90.00
_cell.angle_gamma   90.00
#
_symmetry.space_group_name_H-M   'P 1'
#
loop_
_entity.id
_entity.type
_entity.pdbx_description
1 polymer ?
#
loop_
_entity_poly.entity_id
_entity_poly.type
_entity_poly.pdbx_seq_one_letter_code
_entity_poly.pdbx_strand_id
1 'polypeptide(L)'
;SHGPNYADRSPKEFRPFTPACDDHVTKCSLETLTNSYDNSTAFTDQVLANLAAKIAQRQNLDAAILYLSDHGQSLGEDGLYMHGLPIDEAPIEQLEIPFLLWTSETLKKVHDISKVINTNVAAQDAIFHSVLGLFNVIDGPYDPQRDIFQVR
;
A
#
# COMPACT_ATOMS: atom_id res chain seq x y z
N SER A 1 2.29 5.36 -5.71
CA SER A 1 2.50 6.21 -6.87
C SER A 1 3.90 6.07 -7.42
N HIS A 2 4.12 6.17 -8.72
CA HIS A 2 5.42 5.96 -9.37
C HIS A 2 5.81 7.18 -10.22
N GLY A 3 7.00 7.77 -9.93
CA GLY A 3 7.57 8.83 -10.74
C GLY A 3 7.96 8.39 -12.15
N PRO A 4 8.59 9.27 -12.97
CA PRO A 4 8.93 10.66 -12.61
C PRO A 4 7.78 11.68 -12.72
N ASN A 5 6.65 11.36 -13.35
CA ASN A 5 5.50 12.24 -13.56
C ASN A 5 4.31 11.75 -12.72
N TYR A 6 4.26 12.18 -11.47
CA TYR A 6 3.19 11.74 -10.56
C TYR A 6 1.80 12.19 -10.99
N ALA A 7 1.70 13.36 -11.65
CA ALA A 7 0.43 13.88 -12.14
C ALA A 7 -0.27 12.96 -13.17
N ASP A 8 0.49 12.14 -13.89
CA ASP A 8 -0.07 11.16 -14.85
C ASP A 8 -0.72 9.96 -14.16
N ARG A 9 -0.59 9.84 -12.83
CA ARG A 9 -1.11 8.71 -12.05
C ARG A 9 -2.50 8.95 -11.48
N SER A 10 -3.06 10.15 -11.68
CA SER A 10 -4.45 10.48 -11.33
C SER A 10 -5.15 11.19 -12.47
N PRO A 11 -6.47 10.96 -12.68
CA PRO A 11 -7.25 11.73 -13.62
C PRO A 11 -7.21 13.23 -13.30
N LYS A 12 -7.24 14.08 -14.32
CA LYS A 12 -7.20 15.54 -14.11
C LYS A 12 -8.37 16.04 -13.28
N GLU A 13 -9.51 15.36 -13.38
CA GLU A 13 -10.72 15.65 -12.63
C GLU A 13 -10.62 15.26 -11.15
N PHE A 14 -9.66 14.40 -10.81
CA PHE A 14 -9.40 13.96 -9.45
C PHE A 14 -8.06 14.50 -8.94
N ARG A 15 -8.03 15.80 -8.63
CA ARG A 15 -6.83 16.48 -8.10
C ARG A 15 -7.23 17.43 -6.97
N PRO A 16 -7.53 16.90 -5.77
CA PRO A 16 -7.91 17.71 -4.62
C PRO A 16 -6.78 18.63 -4.14
N PHE A 17 -5.53 18.25 -4.36
CA PHE A 17 -4.37 19.04 -3.96
C PHE A 17 -3.84 19.87 -5.12
N THR A 18 -3.84 21.20 -4.96
CA THR A 18 -3.43 22.16 -6.01
C THR A 18 -2.59 23.29 -5.41
N PRO A 19 -1.65 23.85 -6.21
CA PRO A 19 -1.31 23.53 -7.58
C PRO A 19 -0.56 22.19 -7.72
N ALA A 20 -0.74 21.49 -8.84
CA ALA A 20 -0.04 20.26 -9.14
C ALA A 20 1.02 20.49 -10.24
N CYS A 21 2.09 19.70 -10.22
CA CYS A 21 3.14 19.75 -11.24
C CYS A 21 2.89 18.68 -12.31
N ASP A 22 2.75 19.10 -13.55
CA ASP A 22 2.59 18.23 -14.73
C ASP A 22 3.93 18.03 -15.48
N ASP A 23 5.08 18.17 -14.82
CA ASP A 23 6.41 18.04 -15.41
C ASP A 23 7.27 17.00 -14.66
N HIS A 24 8.49 16.81 -15.11
CA HIS A 24 9.46 15.93 -14.45
C HIS A 24 9.77 16.42 -13.02
N VAL A 25 9.96 15.50 -12.08
CA VAL A 25 10.15 15.76 -10.63
C VAL A 25 11.19 16.85 -10.35
N THR A 26 12.28 16.88 -11.08
CA THR A 26 13.39 17.87 -10.89
C THR A 26 13.04 19.29 -11.34
N LYS A 27 11.90 19.49 -12.00
CA LYS A 27 11.43 20.82 -12.45
C LYS A 27 10.29 21.36 -11.61
N CYS A 28 9.75 20.52 -10.71
CA CYS A 28 8.68 20.88 -9.81
C CYS A 28 9.22 21.60 -8.57
N SER A 29 8.45 22.52 -8.01
CA SER A 29 8.67 22.93 -6.61
C SER A 29 8.27 21.78 -5.68
N LEU A 30 8.81 21.76 -4.47
CA LEU A 30 8.45 20.74 -3.48
C LEU A 30 6.91 20.67 -3.25
N GLU A 31 6.28 21.83 -3.12
CA GLU A 31 4.82 21.92 -2.93
C GLU A 31 4.06 21.27 -4.09
N THR A 32 4.35 21.66 -5.34
CA THR A 32 3.63 21.14 -6.50
C THR A 32 3.89 19.66 -6.76
N LEU A 33 5.10 19.19 -6.42
CA LEU A 33 5.49 17.80 -6.50
C LEU A 33 4.74 16.96 -5.47
N THR A 34 4.73 17.41 -4.21
CA THR A 34 3.99 16.77 -3.12
C THR A 34 2.51 16.68 -3.45
N ASN A 35 1.90 17.79 -3.91
CA ASN A 35 0.49 17.80 -4.32
C ASN A 35 0.21 16.78 -5.45
N SER A 36 1.12 16.63 -6.41
CA SER A 36 0.96 15.64 -7.49
C SER A 36 1.08 14.20 -6.98
N TYR A 37 2.00 13.95 -6.06
CA TYR A 37 2.13 12.65 -5.38
C TYR A 37 0.88 12.33 -4.55
N ASP A 38 0.41 13.28 -3.74
CA ASP A 38 -0.77 13.13 -2.87
C ASP A 38 -2.03 12.90 -3.70
N ASN A 39 -2.20 13.59 -4.83
CA ASN A 39 -3.32 13.35 -5.75
C ASN A 39 -3.32 11.90 -6.26
N SER A 40 -2.17 11.36 -6.61
CA SER A 40 -2.05 9.98 -7.08
C SER A 40 -2.32 8.96 -5.97
N THR A 41 -1.90 9.27 -4.75
CA THR A 41 -2.15 8.44 -3.57
C THR A 41 -3.63 8.46 -3.19
N ALA A 42 -4.25 9.65 -3.17
CA ALA A 42 -5.67 9.80 -2.92
C ALA A 42 -6.54 9.10 -3.99
N PHE A 43 -6.10 9.11 -5.26
CA PHE A 43 -6.77 8.36 -6.30
C PHE A 43 -6.67 6.84 -6.10
N THR A 44 -5.51 6.34 -5.66
CA THR A 44 -5.35 4.93 -5.30
C THR A 44 -6.29 4.54 -4.15
N ASP A 45 -6.37 5.38 -3.11
CA ASP A 45 -7.29 5.18 -1.98
C ASP A 45 -8.75 5.11 -2.45
N GLN A 46 -9.16 6.03 -3.33
CA GLN A 46 -10.50 6.02 -3.94
C GLN A 46 -10.79 4.73 -4.70
N VAL A 47 -9.80 4.20 -5.44
CA VAL A 47 -9.95 2.92 -6.16
C VAL A 47 -10.13 1.76 -5.19
N LEU A 48 -9.31 1.70 -4.13
CA LEU A 48 -9.42 0.67 -3.10
C LEU A 48 -10.74 0.74 -2.34
N ALA A 49 -11.18 1.94 -1.97
CA ALA A 49 -12.47 2.16 -1.31
C ALA A 49 -13.65 1.70 -2.18
N ASN A 50 -13.61 2.04 -3.47
CA ASN A 50 -14.64 1.60 -4.43
C ASN A 50 -14.64 0.07 -4.61
N LEU A 51 -13.47 -0.57 -4.64
CA LEU A 51 -13.34 -2.02 -4.72
C LEU A 51 -13.94 -2.67 -3.46
N ALA A 52 -13.55 -2.19 -2.28
CA ALA A 52 -14.07 -2.68 -0.99
C ALA A 52 -15.61 -2.53 -0.92
N ALA A 53 -16.14 -1.38 -1.33
CA ALA A 53 -17.59 -1.14 -1.37
C ALA A 53 -18.33 -2.10 -2.31
N LYS A 54 -17.77 -2.40 -3.49
CA LYS A 54 -18.35 -3.36 -4.43
C LYS A 54 -18.33 -4.79 -3.89
N ILE A 55 -17.26 -5.18 -3.22
CA ILE A 55 -17.16 -6.50 -2.60
C ILE A 55 -18.13 -6.60 -1.41
N ALA A 56 -18.23 -5.56 -0.58
CA ALA A 56 -19.14 -5.53 0.56
C ALA A 56 -20.62 -5.71 0.18
N GLN A 57 -21.00 -5.35 -1.05
CA GLN A 57 -22.36 -5.59 -1.56
C GLN A 57 -22.64 -7.08 -1.88
N ARG A 58 -21.60 -7.91 -1.94
CA ARG A 58 -21.76 -9.35 -2.19
C ARG A 58 -22.06 -10.08 -0.86
N GLN A 59 -23.28 -10.61 -0.77
CA GLN A 59 -23.68 -11.41 0.40
C GLN A 59 -22.96 -12.78 0.37
N ASN A 60 -22.56 -13.26 1.54
CA ASN A 60 -21.94 -14.59 1.74
C ASN A 60 -20.62 -14.77 0.97
N LEU A 61 -19.84 -13.71 0.80
CA LEU A 61 -18.52 -13.77 0.23
C LEU A 61 -17.47 -13.51 1.32
N ASP A 62 -16.64 -14.51 1.59
CA ASP A 62 -15.42 -14.34 2.38
C ASP A 62 -14.36 -13.70 1.47
N ALA A 63 -14.00 -12.47 1.77
CA ALA A 63 -13.09 -11.71 0.94
C ALA A 63 -12.14 -10.85 1.77
N ALA A 64 -10.93 -10.72 1.27
CA ALA A 64 -9.93 -9.78 1.79
C ALA A 64 -9.32 -8.98 0.63
N ILE A 65 -8.96 -7.74 0.90
CA ILE A 65 -8.07 -6.92 0.06
C ILE A 65 -6.81 -6.69 0.87
N LEU A 66 -5.70 -7.20 0.39
CA LEU A 66 -4.38 -6.90 0.89
C LEU A 66 -3.71 -5.95 -0.10
N TYR A 67 -3.41 -4.74 0.35
CA TYR A 67 -2.73 -3.72 -0.45
C TYR A 67 -1.44 -3.32 0.23
N LEU A 68 -0.39 -3.27 -0.56
CA LEU A 68 0.92 -2.74 -0.17
C LEU A 68 1.60 -2.17 -1.40
N SER A 69 2.58 -1.28 -1.17
CA SER A 69 3.51 -0.86 -2.22
C SER A 69 4.73 -1.78 -2.22
N ASP A 70 5.40 -1.90 -3.34
CA ASP A 70 6.69 -2.62 -3.46
C ASP A 70 7.86 -1.82 -2.88
N HIS A 71 7.77 -0.48 -2.89
CA HIS A 71 8.73 0.46 -2.31
C HIS A 71 8.07 1.80 -2.01
N GLY A 72 8.76 2.63 -1.24
CA GLY A 72 8.40 4.03 -1.04
C GLY A 72 8.99 4.96 -2.11
N GLN A 73 8.93 6.27 -1.88
CA GLN A 73 9.39 7.30 -2.82
C GLN A 73 9.96 8.51 -2.08
N SER A 74 11.14 8.96 -2.49
CA SER A 74 11.67 10.27 -2.12
C SER A 74 11.12 11.35 -3.05
N LEU A 75 10.74 12.49 -2.48
CA LEU A 75 10.18 13.65 -3.19
C LEU A 75 11.10 14.86 -3.20
N GLY A 76 12.37 14.69 -2.85
CA GLY A 76 13.37 15.75 -2.80
C GLY A 76 14.06 15.88 -1.45
N GLU A 77 13.75 15.02 -0.49
CA GLU A 77 14.42 14.95 0.81
C GLU A 77 15.93 14.73 0.57
N ASP A 78 16.74 15.59 1.19
CA ASP A 78 18.21 15.62 1.00
C ASP A 78 18.69 15.66 -0.47
N GLY A 79 17.85 16.19 -1.38
CA GLY A 79 18.11 16.22 -2.82
C GLY A 79 17.86 14.88 -3.54
N LEU A 80 17.29 13.90 -2.85
CA LEU A 80 16.97 12.58 -3.40
C LEU A 80 15.56 12.59 -4.00
N TYR A 81 15.42 11.94 -5.13
CA TYR A 81 14.13 11.77 -5.83
C TYR A 81 13.92 10.32 -6.22
N MET A 82 12.65 9.91 -6.28
CA MET A 82 12.26 8.56 -6.71
C MET A 82 12.71 7.48 -5.70
N HIS A 83 13.22 6.36 -6.19
CA HIS A 83 13.62 5.18 -5.42
C HIS A 83 14.78 4.47 -6.12
N GLY A 84 15.33 3.41 -5.47
CA GLY A 84 16.31 2.51 -6.07
C GLY A 84 17.70 2.61 -5.47
N LEU A 85 17.86 3.30 -4.33
CA LEU A 85 19.08 3.21 -3.55
C LEU A 85 19.22 1.84 -2.88
N PRO A 86 20.44 1.35 -2.63
CA PRO A 86 20.66 0.20 -1.77
C PRO A 86 19.98 0.39 -0.40
N ILE A 87 19.51 -0.70 0.21
CA ILE A 87 18.71 -0.64 1.46
C ILE A 87 19.47 0.06 2.60
N ASP A 88 20.78 -0.11 2.67
CA ASP A 88 21.66 0.50 3.68
C ASP A 88 21.95 1.99 3.43
N GLU A 89 21.62 2.49 2.23
CA GLU A 89 21.78 3.90 1.83
C GLU A 89 20.43 4.61 1.62
N ALA A 90 19.34 3.84 1.50
CA ALA A 90 18.02 4.37 1.18
C ALA A 90 17.42 5.11 2.39
N PRO A 91 16.88 6.31 2.20
CA PRO A 91 16.15 7.02 3.24
C PRO A 91 14.82 6.30 3.55
N ILE A 92 14.27 6.62 4.72
CA ILE A 92 13.07 5.98 5.24
C ILE A 92 11.87 6.12 4.29
N GLU A 93 11.79 7.21 3.54
CA GLU A 93 10.75 7.50 2.55
C GLU A 93 10.73 6.49 1.40
N GLN A 94 11.85 5.81 1.14
CA GLN A 94 11.92 4.75 0.13
C GLN A 94 11.67 3.35 0.71
N LEU A 95 11.77 3.19 2.03
CA LEU A 95 11.70 1.90 2.73
C LEU A 95 10.35 1.66 3.41
N GLU A 96 9.77 2.68 4.05
CA GLU A 96 8.44 2.57 4.65
C GLU A 96 7.35 2.61 3.60
N ILE A 97 6.48 1.59 3.63
CA ILE A 97 5.39 1.44 2.69
C ILE A 97 4.06 1.26 3.42
N PRO A 98 2.95 1.72 2.82
CA PRO A 98 1.63 1.42 3.36
C PRO A 98 1.33 -0.08 3.25
N PHE A 99 0.76 -0.61 4.33
CA PHE A 99 0.23 -1.96 4.40
C PHE A 99 -1.23 -1.89 4.86
N LEU A 100 -2.17 -2.22 3.98
CA LEU A 100 -3.59 -2.13 4.25
C LEU A 100 -4.24 -3.50 4.10
N LEU A 101 -5.03 -3.89 5.10
CA LEU A 101 -5.91 -5.04 5.03
C LEU A 101 -7.35 -4.60 5.21
N TRP A 102 -8.18 -4.88 4.23
CA TRP A 102 -9.63 -4.80 4.34
C TRP A 102 -10.23 -6.22 4.23
N THR A 103 -11.27 -6.50 5.02
CA THR A 103 -11.94 -7.80 4.99
C THR A 103 -13.45 -7.64 5.03
N SER A 104 -14.16 -8.60 4.42
CA SER A 104 -15.61 -8.70 4.52
C SER A 104 -16.04 -9.02 5.95
N GLU A 105 -17.27 -8.65 6.31
CA GLU A 105 -17.85 -8.96 7.62
C GLU A 105 -18.01 -10.49 7.86
N THR A 106 -18.18 -11.26 6.79
CA THR A 106 -18.22 -12.72 6.86
C THR A 106 -16.85 -13.28 7.25
N LEU A 107 -15.79 -12.81 6.62
CA LEU A 107 -14.43 -13.25 6.93
C LEU A 107 -14.00 -12.85 8.35
N LYS A 108 -14.36 -11.66 8.83
CA LYS A 108 -14.10 -11.23 10.23
C LYS A 108 -14.69 -12.15 11.27
N LYS A 109 -15.82 -12.79 10.97
CA LYS A 109 -16.48 -13.73 11.90
C LYS A 109 -15.77 -15.07 12.00
N VAL A 110 -15.06 -15.45 10.94
CA VAL A 110 -14.34 -16.73 10.86
C VAL A 110 -12.91 -16.61 11.37
N HIS A 111 -12.29 -15.46 11.14
CA HIS A 111 -10.88 -15.20 11.47
C HIS A 111 -10.76 -13.98 12.38
N ASP A 112 -10.13 -14.16 13.54
CA ASP A 112 -9.80 -13.05 14.44
C ASP A 112 -8.64 -12.23 13.91
N ILE A 113 -8.97 -11.33 12.98
CA ILE A 113 -7.99 -10.43 12.33
C ILE A 113 -7.57 -9.28 13.27
N SER A 114 -8.21 -9.12 14.42
CA SER A 114 -7.89 -8.05 15.37
C SER A 114 -6.47 -8.16 15.94
N LYS A 115 -5.87 -9.35 15.92
CA LYS A 115 -4.48 -9.58 16.32
C LYS A 115 -3.44 -9.06 15.32
N VAL A 116 -3.84 -8.81 14.08
CA VAL A 116 -2.97 -8.30 13.01
C VAL A 116 -2.54 -6.86 13.24
N ILE A 117 -3.38 -6.07 13.90
CA ILE A 117 -3.21 -4.62 14.04
C ILE A 117 -2.04 -4.25 14.99
N ASN A 118 -1.46 -5.20 15.70
CA ASN A 118 -0.43 -4.97 16.71
C ASN A 118 0.99 -5.44 16.35
N THR A 119 1.24 -5.87 15.14
CA THR A 119 2.60 -6.24 14.74
C THR A 119 3.34 -5.02 14.22
N ASN A 120 4.24 -4.47 15.00
CA ASN A 120 5.08 -3.32 14.66
C ASN A 120 6.11 -3.60 13.56
N VAL A 121 6.10 -4.77 12.92
CA VAL A 121 7.07 -5.12 11.87
C VAL A 121 6.43 -6.09 10.90
N ALA A 122 5.84 -5.57 9.84
CA ALA A 122 5.55 -6.38 8.67
C ALA A 122 6.63 -6.12 7.61
N ALA A 123 7.52 -7.06 7.40
CA ALA A 123 8.43 -7.03 6.28
C ALA A 123 7.76 -7.68 5.05
N GLN A 124 8.17 -7.29 3.84
CA GLN A 124 7.59 -7.82 2.59
C GLN A 124 7.72 -9.34 2.47
N ASP A 125 8.76 -9.95 3.03
CA ASP A 125 8.96 -11.39 3.04
C ASP A 125 7.91 -12.16 3.88
N ALA A 126 7.21 -11.48 4.78
CA ALA A 126 6.10 -12.04 5.53
C ALA A 126 4.82 -12.25 4.70
N ILE A 127 4.69 -11.56 3.57
CA ILE A 127 3.47 -11.59 2.74
C ILE A 127 3.18 -12.97 2.21
N PHE A 128 4.20 -13.66 1.72
CA PHE A 128 4.06 -15.01 1.19
C PHE A 128 3.44 -15.96 2.23
N HIS A 129 3.96 -15.96 3.45
CA HIS A 129 3.48 -16.81 4.53
C HIS A 129 2.09 -16.39 5.01
N SER A 130 1.82 -15.09 5.04
CA SER A 130 0.52 -14.54 5.43
C SER A 130 -0.59 -14.89 4.44
N VAL A 131 -0.29 -14.86 3.14
CA VAL A 131 -1.23 -15.30 2.10
C VAL A 131 -1.50 -16.81 2.23
N LEU A 132 -0.47 -17.63 2.43
CA LEU A 132 -0.65 -19.07 2.67
C LEU A 132 -1.53 -19.32 3.90
N GLY A 133 -1.30 -18.60 5.01
CA GLY A 133 -2.10 -18.69 6.22
C GLY A 133 -3.57 -18.34 6.00
N LEU A 134 -3.86 -17.25 5.28
CA LEU A 134 -5.24 -16.85 4.93
C LEU A 134 -5.98 -17.92 4.12
N PHE A 135 -5.28 -18.69 3.28
CA PHE A 135 -5.85 -19.80 2.53
C PHE A 135 -5.76 -21.15 3.26
N ASN A 136 -5.31 -21.16 4.52
CA ASN A 136 -5.10 -22.36 5.33
C ASN A 136 -4.17 -23.39 4.65
N VAL A 137 -3.18 -22.90 3.89
CA VAL A 137 -2.13 -23.72 3.28
C VAL A 137 -0.95 -23.73 4.24
N ILE A 138 -0.98 -24.68 5.17
CA ILE A 138 -0.02 -24.75 6.30
C ILE A 138 1.07 -25.79 6.13
N ASP A 139 1.06 -26.52 5.02
CA ASP A 139 2.07 -27.52 4.67
C ASP A 139 3.14 -26.91 3.74
N GLY A 140 4.29 -27.56 3.67
CA GLY A 140 5.39 -27.19 2.77
C GLY A 140 6.17 -25.97 3.24
N PRO A 141 6.29 -24.89 2.43
CA PRO A 141 7.15 -23.76 2.73
C PRO A 141 6.55 -22.75 3.74
N TYR A 142 5.37 -23.01 4.31
CA TYR A 142 4.74 -22.11 5.28
C TYR A 142 5.56 -22.02 6.57
N ASP A 143 5.80 -20.77 7.00
CA ASP A 143 6.42 -20.46 8.29
C ASP A 143 5.45 -19.63 9.14
N PRO A 144 4.89 -20.20 10.23
CA PRO A 144 3.94 -19.50 11.09
C PRO A 144 4.56 -18.31 11.83
N GLN A 145 5.88 -18.23 11.98
CA GLN A 145 6.55 -17.08 12.62
C GLN A 145 6.57 -15.85 11.71
N ARG A 146 6.43 -16.07 10.41
CA ARG A 146 6.34 -15.01 9.39
C ARG A 146 4.92 -14.70 8.96
N ASP A 147 3.92 -15.43 9.44
CA ASP A 147 2.52 -15.13 9.17
C ASP A 147 2.05 -13.96 10.03
N ILE A 148 1.81 -12.83 9.38
CA ILE A 148 1.32 -11.60 10.03
C ILE A 148 -0.09 -11.83 10.62
N PHE A 149 -0.89 -12.67 9.98
CA PHE A 149 -2.28 -12.84 10.36
C PHE A 149 -2.48 -13.90 11.44
N GLN A 150 -1.56 -14.86 11.56
CA GLN A 150 -1.63 -15.98 12.53
C GLN A 150 -3.05 -16.53 12.69
N VAL A 151 -3.72 -16.70 11.55
CA VAL A 151 -5.12 -17.13 11.50
C VAL A 151 -5.16 -18.59 11.95
N ARG A 152 -5.60 -18.82 13.20
CA ARG A 152 -5.84 -20.15 13.78
C ARG A 152 -7.27 -20.23 14.28
#